data_a0551ccca417404ab9c97160890f48d4
#
_entry.id   a0551ccca417404ab9c97160890f48d4
#
_cell.length_a   1.000
_cell.length_b   1.000
_cell.length_c   1.000
_cell.angle_alpha   90.00
_cell.angle_beta   90.00
_cell.angle_gamma   90.00
#
_symmetry.space_group_name_H-M   'P 1'
#
loop_
_entity.id
_entity.type
_entity.pdbx_description
1 polymer ?
#
loop_
_entity_poly.entity_id
_entity_poly.type
_entity_poly.pdbx_seq_one_letter_code
_entity_poly.pdbx_strand_id
1 'polypeptide(L)'
;MEIEVLKDLICDVCHKMWQQDWVAANDGNVTARLEENMYIATPTGISKSFITPDKLLLINGKGELLEENPEGYRPSSEIKMHLRCYEEREDVGAVVHAHPPTATGFALAQIPLDSYSLIESSITIGSVPITPFGTPSTMEVPEAITPYLPEHDVLLLENHGALSVGSDLITAYYRMETLELVAKTMFVARMLRGGEVEKEIPRENLERLFKMRGNYKITGKHPGYKKYSK
;
A
#
# COMPACT_ATOMS: atom_id res chain seq x y z
N MET A 1 -0.67 21.15 -0.39
CA MET A 1 0.08 21.04 0.91
C MET A 1 1.43 21.65 0.68
N GLU A 2 2.01 22.38 1.64
CA GLU A 2 3.38 22.90 1.49
C GLU A 2 4.38 21.74 1.45
N ILE A 3 5.45 21.88 0.65
CA ILE A 3 6.43 20.81 0.39
C ILE A 3 7.09 20.31 1.68
N GLU A 4 7.48 21.21 2.59
CA GLU A 4 8.14 20.83 3.83
C GLU A 4 7.20 20.04 4.76
N VAL A 5 5.92 20.43 4.84
CA VAL A 5 4.91 19.69 5.62
C VAL A 5 4.72 18.27 5.06
N LEU A 6 4.75 18.13 3.73
CA LEU A 6 4.63 16.80 3.10
C LEU A 6 5.89 15.95 3.32
N LYS A 7 7.08 16.56 3.28
CA LYS A 7 8.34 15.89 3.61
C LYS A 7 8.37 15.39 5.06
N ASP A 8 7.99 16.23 6.02
CA ASP A 8 7.89 15.83 7.44
C ASP A 8 6.92 14.65 7.61
N LEU A 9 5.77 14.70 6.95
CA LEU A 9 4.77 13.63 7.02
C LEU A 9 5.28 12.31 6.42
N ILE A 10 6.04 12.36 5.32
CA ILE A 10 6.70 11.18 4.75
C ILE A 10 7.71 10.59 5.74
N CYS A 11 8.50 11.43 6.41
CA CYS A 11 9.43 10.98 7.43
C CYS A 11 8.71 10.30 8.59
N ASP A 12 7.62 10.88 9.09
CA ASP A 12 6.79 10.30 10.15
C ASP A 12 6.23 8.92 9.76
N VAL A 13 5.72 8.80 8.53
CA VAL A 13 5.21 7.52 8.02
C VAL A 13 6.34 6.48 7.92
N CYS A 14 7.51 6.86 7.39
CA CYS A 14 8.67 5.98 7.31
C CYS A 14 9.12 5.49 8.69
N HIS A 15 9.19 6.38 9.69
CA HIS A 15 9.54 6.03 11.06
C HIS A 15 8.52 5.08 11.69
N LYS A 16 7.21 5.31 11.47
CA LYS A 16 6.14 4.41 11.93
C LYS A 16 6.25 3.03 11.28
N MET A 17 6.50 2.96 9.97
CA MET A 17 6.71 1.68 9.27
C MET A 17 7.88 0.89 9.87
N TRP A 18 8.98 1.57 10.19
CA TRP A 18 10.12 0.93 10.84
C TRP A 18 9.80 0.48 12.26
N GLN A 19 9.13 1.32 13.07
CA GLN A 19 8.72 0.99 14.44
C GLN A 19 7.75 -0.19 14.51
N GLN A 20 6.98 -0.42 13.46
CA GLN A 20 6.04 -1.54 13.35
C GLN A 20 6.67 -2.81 12.75
N ASP A 21 7.99 -2.82 12.53
CA ASP A 21 8.70 -3.93 11.88
C ASP A 21 8.22 -4.25 10.45
N TRP A 22 7.66 -3.25 9.74
CA TRP A 22 7.21 -3.45 8.36
C TRP A 22 8.32 -3.28 7.33
N VAL A 23 9.44 -2.74 7.73
CA VAL A 23 10.62 -2.52 6.89
C VAL A 23 11.89 -2.77 7.69
N ALA A 24 12.87 -3.43 7.05
CA ALA A 24 14.18 -3.69 7.62
C ALA A 24 15.25 -3.07 6.71
N ALA A 25 16.39 -2.72 7.28
CA ALA A 25 17.50 -2.12 6.54
C ALA A 25 17.01 -0.98 5.61
N ASN A 26 17.12 -1.14 4.30
CA ASN A 26 16.69 -0.16 3.29
C ASN A 26 15.38 -0.54 2.57
N ASP A 27 14.66 -1.54 3.08
CA ASP A 27 13.42 -2.02 2.48
C ASP A 27 12.30 -0.97 2.54
N GLY A 28 11.30 -1.19 1.69
CA GLY A 28 10.12 -0.34 1.59
C GLY A 28 10.42 1.03 1.00
N ASN A 29 9.39 1.68 0.52
CA ASN A 29 9.47 3.01 -0.07
C ASN A 29 8.11 3.72 -0.03
N VAL A 30 8.17 5.04 -0.03
CA VAL A 30 7.01 5.92 0.07
C VAL A 30 7.14 7.01 -0.97
N THR A 31 6.03 7.31 -1.66
CA THR A 31 5.93 8.50 -2.50
C THR A 31 4.63 9.24 -2.23
N ALA A 32 4.65 10.54 -2.43
CA ALA A 32 3.45 11.37 -2.41
C ALA A 32 3.48 12.40 -3.53
N ARG A 33 2.31 12.62 -4.16
CA ARG A 33 2.12 13.63 -5.19
C ARG A 33 2.08 15.01 -4.54
N LEU A 34 2.95 15.89 -4.97
CA LEU A 34 2.97 17.30 -4.55
C LEU A 34 2.07 18.13 -5.47
N GLU A 35 2.28 17.99 -6.78
CA GLU A 35 1.55 18.66 -7.86
C GLU A 35 1.43 17.72 -9.07
N GLU A 36 0.82 18.19 -10.15
CA GLU A 36 0.80 17.45 -11.40
C GLU A 36 2.23 17.15 -11.88
N ASN A 37 2.52 15.87 -12.11
CA ASN A 37 3.84 15.39 -12.54
C ASN A 37 5.00 15.73 -11.58
N MET A 38 4.72 15.98 -10.30
CA MET A 38 5.71 16.23 -9.26
C MET A 38 5.43 15.36 -8.03
N TYR A 39 6.44 14.60 -7.60
CA TYR A 39 6.31 13.64 -6.50
C TYR A 39 7.49 13.77 -5.55
N ILE A 40 7.23 13.63 -4.25
CA ILE A 40 8.29 13.44 -3.25
C ILE A 40 8.46 11.94 -3.05
N ALA A 41 9.72 11.48 -3.08
CA ALA A 41 10.07 10.07 -3.01
C ALA A 41 11.17 9.80 -1.98
N THR A 42 11.09 8.65 -1.32
CA THR A 42 12.18 8.16 -0.47
C THR A 42 13.35 7.69 -1.34
N PRO A 43 14.61 7.94 -0.91
CA PRO A 43 15.80 7.48 -1.60
C PRO A 43 16.04 5.98 -1.39
N THR A 44 16.81 5.36 -2.29
CA THR A 44 17.35 4.02 -2.08
C THR A 44 18.52 4.03 -1.09
N GLY A 45 18.77 2.87 -0.46
CA GLY A 45 19.97 2.65 0.36
C GLY A 45 19.91 3.28 1.75
N ILE A 46 18.80 3.89 2.16
CA ILE A 46 18.62 4.51 3.48
C ILE A 46 17.51 3.78 4.23
N SER A 47 17.80 3.37 5.47
CA SER A 47 16.80 2.83 6.38
C SER A 47 15.71 3.86 6.66
N LYS A 48 14.46 3.39 6.72
CA LYS A 48 13.32 4.24 7.04
C LYS A 48 13.40 4.85 8.44
N SER A 49 14.22 4.27 9.34
CA SER A 49 14.51 4.85 10.66
C SER A 49 15.43 6.08 10.62
N PHE A 50 16.17 6.27 9.53
CA PHE A 50 17.14 7.37 9.36
C PHE A 50 16.72 8.38 8.28
N ILE A 51 15.49 8.28 7.78
CA ILE A 51 14.95 9.24 6.83
C ILE A 51 14.72 10.58 7.51
N THR A 52 15.17 11.65 6.84
CA THR A 52 14.98 13.06 7.24
C THR A 52 14.54 13.85 6.00
N PRO A 53 13.89 15.02 6.16
CA PRO A 53 13.34 15.79 5.03
C PRO A 53 14.36 16.16 3.94
N ASP A 54 15.62 16.42 4.32
CA ASP A 54 16.74 16.75 3.43
C ASP A 54 17.17 15.57 2.53
N LYS A 55 16.83 14.34 2.89
CA LYS A 55 17.12 13.13 2.11
C LYS A 55 16.03 12.77 1.11
N LEU A 56 14.85 13.37 1.24
CA LEU A 56 13.75 13.11 0.33
C LEU A 56 13.99 13.82 -1.01
N LEU A 57 13.55 13.16 -2.07
CA LEU A 57 13.82 13.56 -3.43
C LEU A 57 12.56 14.10 -4.11
N LEU A 58 12.68 15.22 -4.81
CA LEU A 58 11.64 15.70 -5.71
C LEU A 58 11.89 15.10 -7.10
N ILE A 59 10.90 14.39 -7.64
CA ILE A 59 11.00 13.70 -8.93
C ILE A 59 9.81 14.02 -9.83
N ASN A 60 9.99 13.82 -11.14
CA ASN A 60 8.90 13.85 -12.11
C ASN A 60 8.27 12.46 -12.33
N GLY A 61 7.24 12.37 -13.19
CA GLY A 61 6.57 11.12 -13.55
C GLY A 61 7.42 10.11 -14.32
N LYS A 62 8.66 10.45 -14.66
CA LYS A 62 9.65 9.52 -15.22
C LYS A 62 10.66 9.03 -14.19
N GLY A 63 10.55 9.52 -12.94
CA GLY A 63 11.51 9.23 -11.86
C GLY A 63 12.81 10.03 -11.95
N GLU A 64 12.85 11.08 -12.76
CA GLU A 64 14.00 11.97 -12.90
C GLU A 64 13.97 13.05 -11.81
N LEU A 65 15.14 13.38 -11.24
CA LEU A 65 15.26 14.42 -10.22
C LEU A 65 14.91 15.79 -10.80
N LEU A 66 14.14 16.57 -10.05
CA LEU A 66 13.75 17.94 -10.39
C LEU A 66 14.58 19.00 -9.65
N GLU A 67 15.36 18.61 -8.66
CA GLU A 67 16.21 19.47 -7.85
C GLU A 67 17.64 18.93 -7.81
N GLU A 68 18.60 19.81 -7.51
CA GLU A 68 19.98 19.39 -7.23
C GLU A 68 20.03 18.50 -5.99
N ASN A 69 20.86 17.47 -6.06
CA ASN A 69 21.02 16.48 -5.02
C ASN A 69 22.52 16.31 -4.70
N PRO A 70 23.10 17.22 -3.92
CA PRO A 70 24.54 17.24 -3.65
C PRO A 70 25.03 15.99 -2.91
N GLU A 71 24.17 15.35 -2.13
CA GLU A 71 24.47 14.09 -1.42
C GLU A 71 24.48 12.86 -2.35
N GLY A 72 24.03 13.00 -3.60
CA GLY A 72 24.03 11.92 -4.60
C GLY A 72 23.00 10.82 -4.34
N TYR A 73 21.95 11.09 -3.55
CA TYR A 73 20.86 10.14 -3.34
C TYR A 73 20.13 9.83 -4.66
N ARG A 74 19.58 8.65 -4.78
CA ARG A 74 18.80 8.20 -5.94
C ARG A 74 17.42 7.72 -5.50
N PRO A 75 16.40 7.90 -6.32
CA PRO A 75 15.10 7.29 -6.05
C PRO A 75 15.21 5.76 -5.86
N SER A 76 14.31 5.19 -5.08
CA SER A 76 14.21 3.75 -4.94
C SER A 76 14.18 3.08 -6.33
N SER A 77 14.82 1.92 -6.46
CA SER A 77 14.75 1.13 -7.69
C SER A 77 13.33 0.65 -8.02
N GLU A 78 12.42 0.66 -7.02
CA GLU A 78 11.02 0.29 -7.15
C GLU A 78 10.10 1.48 -7.47
N ILE A 79 10.67 2.67 -7.70
CA ILE A 79 9.90 3.87 -8.05
C ILE A 79 8.98 3.66 -9.25
N LYS A 80 9.34 2.78 -10.18
CA LYS A 80 8.54 2.41 -11.36
C LYS A 80 7.16 1.85 -10.97
N MET A 81 7.09 1.07 -9.88
CA MET A 81 5.83 0.55 -9.35
C MET A 81 4.95 1.70 -8.84
N HIS A 82 5.52 2.67 -8.12
CA HIS A 82 4.78 3.84 -7.64
C HIS A 82 4.29 4.71 -8.79
N LEU A 83 5.15 5.00 -9.75
CA LEU A 83 4.79 5.80 -10.92
C LEU A 83 3.68 5.14 -11.75
N ARG A 84 3.68 3.81 -11.87
CA ARG A 84 2.58 3.06 -12.49
C ARG A 84 1.25 3.29 -11.76
N CYS A 85 1.23 3.36 -10.44
CA CYS A 85 0.01 3.65 -9.69
C CYS A 85 -0.57 5.04 -10.04
N TYR A 86 0.30 6.04 -10.16
CA TYR A 86 -0.11 7.41 -10.54
C TYR A 86 -0.53 7.52 -12.01
N GLU A 87 0.10 6.75 -12.89
CA GLU A 87 -0.22 6.70 -14.32
C GLU A 87 -1.61 6.08 -14.57
N GLU A 88 -1.91 4.97 -13.88
CA GLU A 88 -3.17 4.24 -14.05
C GLU A 88 -4.35 4.88 -13.29
N ARG A 89 -4.06 5.77 -12.30
CA ARG A 89 -5.08 6.28 -11.39
C ARG A 89 -4.85 7.74 -11.00
N GLU A 90 -5.66 8.63 -11.53
CA GLU A 90 -5.65 10.07 -11.21
C GLU A 90 -6.03 10.34 -9.74
N ASP A 91 -6.84 9.48 -9.12
CA ASP A 91 -7.30 9.61 -7.72
C ASP A 91 -6.22 9.21 -6.70
N VAL A 92 -5.06 8.70 -7.14
CA VAL A 92 -3.95 8.36 -6.26
C VAL A 92 -3.08 9.59 -5.99
N GLY A 93 -3.00 9.97 -4.72
CA GLY A 93 -2.12 11.04 -4.23
C GLY A 93 -0.89 10.51 -3.49
N ALA A 94 -0.88 9.26 -3.04
CA ALA A 94 0.29 8.65 -2.39
C ALA A 94 0.32 7.14 -2.54
N VAL A 95 1.53 6.59 -2.45
CA VAL A 95 1.82 5.15 -2.54
C VAL A 95 2.77 4.75 -1.42
N VAL A 96 2.43 3.67 -0.71
CA VAL A 96 3.25 3.06 0.35
C VAL A 96 3.52 1.61 -0.02
N HIS A 97 4.79 1.24 -0.05
CA HIS A 97 5.25 -0.13 -0.19
C HIS A 97 6.04 -0.55 1.05
N ALA A 98 5.70 -1.69 1.61
CA ALA A 98 6.31 -2.25 2.80
C ALA A 98 6.23 -3.78 2.79
N HIS A 99 6.91 -4.41 3.76
CA HIS A 99 6.88 -5.86 3.97
C HIS A 99 6.28 -6.19 5.36
N PRO A 100 5.01 -5.81 5.66
CA PRO A 100 4.41 -6.09 6.95
C PRO A 100 4.44 -7.60 7.20
N PRO A 101 5.00 -8.08 8.34
CA PRO A 101 5.38 -9.49 8.48
C PRO A 101 4.24 -10.49 8.27
N THR A 102 3.04 -10.18 8.81
CA THR A 102 1.93 -11.13 8.69
C THR A 102 1.31 -11.10 7.28
N ALA A 103 1.08 -9.90 6.73
CA ALA A 103 0.55 -9.77 5.37
C ALA A 103 1.52 -10.36 4.33
N THR A 104 2.84 -10.13 4.49
CA THR A 104 3.88 -10.75 3.66
C THR A 104 3.88 -12.27 3.82
N GLY A 105 3.64 -12.79 5.04
CA GLY A 105 3.47 -14.22 5.28
C GLY A 105 2.32 -14.83 4.47
N PHE A 106 1.20 -14.13 4.33
CA PHE A 106 0.09 -14.53 3.45
C PHE A 106 0.49 -14.53 1.98
N ALA A 107 1.24 -13.52 1.53
CA ALA A 107 1.78 -13.46 0.16
C ALA A 107 2.73 -14.62 -0.14
N LEU A 108 3.61 -14.98 0.82
CA LEU A 108 4.51 -16.14 0.70
C LEU A 108 3.75 -17.46 0.68
N ALA A 109 2.69 -17.57 1.47
CA ALA A 109 1.85 -18.78 1.53
C ALA A 109 0.88 -18.89 0.34
N GLN A 110 0.84 -17.92 -0.57
CA GLN A 110 -0.10 -17.85 -1.70
C GLN A 110 -1.57 -17.84 -1.25
N ILE A 111 -1.85 -17.21 -0.11
CA ILE A 111 -3.19 -17.10 0.46
C ILE A 111 -3.64 -15.65 0.38
N PRO A 112 -4.59 -15.27 -0.49
CA PRO A 112 -5.09 -13.91 -0.57
C PRO A 112 -5.89 -13.55 0.70
N LEU A 113 -5.95 -12.26 1.01
CA LEU A 113 -6.80 -11.71 2.07
C LEU A 113 -8.13 -11.24 1.44
N ASP A 114 -8.90 -12.18 0.92
CA ASP A 114 -10.10 -11.93 0.11
C ASP A 114 -11.42 -12.33 0.82
N SER A 115 -11.34 -12.70 2.10
CA SER A 115 -12.53 -13.00 2.88
C SER A 115 -13.13 -11.75 3.54
N TYR A 116 -14.46 -11.69 3.59
CA TYR A 116 -15.21 -10.61 4.23
C TYR A 116 -15.64 -11.03 5.65
N SER A 117 -14.68 -11.36 6.47
CA SER A 117 -14.89 -11.88 7.83
C SER A 117 -14.71 -10.83 8.93
N LEU A 118 -14.04 -9.71 8.63
CA LEU A 118 -13.81 -8.61 9.55
C LEU A 118 -14.47 -7.34 9.04
N ILE A 119 -15.20 -6.63 9.92
CA ILE A 119 -15.96 -5.42 9.56
C ILE A 119 -15.03 -4.34 8.99
N GLU A 120 -13.92 -4.08 9.67
CA GLU A 120 -12.98 -3.03 9.32
C GLU A 120 -12.39 -3.24 7.91
N SER A 121 -11.90 -4.44 7.60
CA SER A 121 -11.40 -4.76 6.26
C SER A 121 -12.49 -4.67 5.21
N SER A 122 -13.68 -5.19 5.54
CA SER A 122 -14.81 -5.21 4.61
C SER A 122 -15.27 -3.80 4.22
N ILE A 123 -15.14 -2.82 5.11
CA ILE A 123 -15.52 -1.42 4.84
C ILE A 123 -14.36 -0.63 4.20
N THR A 124 -13.12 -0.85 4.64
CA THR A 124 -11.98 0.02 4.27
C THR A 124 -11.26 -0.44 3.01
N ILE A 125 -10.65 -1.61 3.03
CA ILE A 125 -9.78 -2.11 1.96
C ILE A 125 -10.45 -3.16 1.05
N GLY A 126 -11.55 -3.79 1.49
CA GLY A 126 -12.19 -4.86 0.75
C GLY A 126 -11.31 -6.12 0.67
N SER A 127 -11.44 -6.86 -0.42
CA SER A 127 -10.59 -8.02 -0.69
C SER A 127 -9.22 -7.57 -1.21
N VAL A 128 -8.16 -8.26 -0.75
CA VAL A 128 -6.78 -7.98 -1.14
C VAL A 128 -6.22 -9.18 -1.90
N PRO A 129 -6.02 -9.05 -3.23
CA PRO A 129 -5.47 -10.12 -4.06
C PRO A 129 -3.95 -10.20 -3.92
N ILE A 130 -3.38 -11.32 -4.39
CA ILE A 130 -1.95 -11.48 -4.63
C ILE A 130 -1.69 -11.25 -6.12
N THR A 131 -0.78 -10.34 -6.46
CA THR A 131 -0.33 -10.14 -7.84
C THR A 131 0.71 -11.20 -8.21
N PRO A 132 0.84 -11.56 -9.48
CA PRO A 132 1.92 -12.45 -9.92
C PRO A 132 3.30 -11.93 -9.53
N PHE A 133 4.26 -12.84 -9.38
CA PHE A 133 5.66 -12.49 -9.13
C PHE A 133 6.20 -11.58 -10.24
N GLY A 134 6.95 -10.56 -9.84
CA GLY A 134 7.74 -9.71 -10.71
C GLY A 134 9.10 -9.45 -10.09
N THR A 135 10.14 -9.47 -10.88
CA THR A 135 11.51 -9.18 -10.45
C THR A 135 11.60 -7.72 -10.01
N PRO A 136 11.96 -7.42 -8.74
CA PRO A 136 12.12 -6.06 -8.26
C PRO A 136 13.07 -5.24 -9.13
N SER A 137 12.87 -3.92 -9.18
CA SER A 137 13.65 -2.96 -9.98
C SER A 137 13.47 -3.07 -11.50
N THR A 138 12.71 -4.04 -12.01
CA THR A 138 12.37 -4.19 -13.43
C THR A 138 10.99 -3.60 -13.75
N MET A 139 10.49 -3.77 -14.97
CA MET A 139 9.11 -3.44 -15.35
C MET A 139 8.11 -4.56 -15.01
N GLU A 140 8.59 -5.74 -14.60
CA GLU A 140 7.71 -6.87 -14.29
C GLU A 140 6.74 -6.58 -13.14
N VAL A 141 7.22 -5.91 -12.06
CA VAL A 141 6.35 -5.52 -10.93
C VAL A 141 5.28 -4.51 -11.36
N PRO A 142 5.62 -3.38 -12.03
CA PRO A 142 4.62 -2.49 -12.62
C PRO A 142 3.60 -3.18 -13.50
N GLU A 143 4.03 -4.09 -14.37
CA GLU A 143 3.16 -4.86 -15.27
C GLU A 143 2.24 -5.82 -14.49
N ALA A 144 2.77 -6.49 -13.46
CA ALA A 144 2.03 -7.42 -12.62
C ALA A 144 0.90 -6.73 -11.82
N ILE A 145 1.11 -5.50 -11.33
CA ILE A 145 0.10 -4.78 -10.56
C ILE A 145 -0.96 -4.10 -11.45
N THR A 146 -0.63 -3.72 -12.68
CA THR A 146 -1.50 -2.93 -13.57
C THR A 146 -2.92 -3.50 -13.69
N PRO A 147 -3.17 -4.81 -13.89
CA PRO A 147 -4.53 -5.35 -14.02
C PRO A 147 -5.40 -5.18 -12.76
N TYR A 148 -4.79 -4.98 -11.60
CA TYR A 148 -5.48 -4.88 -10.31
C TYR A 148 -5.78 -3.44 -9.89
N LEU A 149 -4.97 -2.49 -10.32
CA LEU A 149 -5.07 -1.07 -9.91
C LEU A 149 -6.44 -0.43 -10.16
N PRO A 150 -7.19 -0.76 -11.22
CA PRO A 150 -8.51 -0.17 -11.44
C PRO A 150 -9.53 -0.48 -10.33
N GLU A 151 -9.32 -1.57 -9.58
CA GLU A 151 -10.30 -2.08 -8.61
C GLU A 151 -9.81 -2.16 -7.17
N HIS A 152 -8.48 -2.13 -6.95
CA HIS A 152 -7.89 -2.37 -5.65
C HIS A 152 -7.01 -1.20 -5.20
N ASP A 153 -7.14 -0.85 -3.93
CA ASP A 153 -6.28 0.15 -3.27
C ASP A 153 -5.13 -0.51 -2.48
N VAL A 154 -5.23 -1.83 -2.27
CA VAL A 154 -4.24 -2.62 -1.54
C VAL A 154 -3.99 -3.92 -2.28
N LEU A 155 -2.72 -4.28 -2.43
CA LEU A 155 -2.28 -5.49 -3.11
C LEU A 155 -1.23 -6.21 -2.27
N LEU A 156 -1.27 -7.53 -2.26
CA LEU A 156 -0.13 -8.36 -1.88
C LEU A 156 0.71 -8.65 -3.13
N LEU A 157 2.03 -8.55 -2.97
CA LEU A 157 2.99 -8.84 -4.03
C LEU A 157 3.59 -10.23 -3.76
N GLU A 158 3.43 -11.15 -4.70
CA GLU A 158 3.90 -12.54 -4.56
C GLU A 158 5.38 -12.59 -4.16
N ASN A 159 5.69 -13.31 -3.08
CA ASN A 159 7.04 -13.49 -2.53
C ASN A 159 7.81 -12.20 -2.21
N HIS A 160 7.10 -11.07 -2.00
CA HIS A 160 7.75 -9.77 -1.85
C HIS A 160 7.23 -9.00 -0.63
N GLY A 161 6.00 -8.51 -0.69
CA GLY A 161 5.44 -7.65 0.35
C GLY A 161 4.06 -7.15 -0.01
N ALA A 162 3.78 -5.89 0.30
CA ALA A 162 2.48 -5.26 0.07
C ALA A 162 2.61 -3.85 -0.51
N LEU A 163 1.60 -3.46 -1.27
CA LEU A 163 1.44 -2.14 -1.86
C LEU A 163 0.10 -1.56 -1.43
N SER A 164 0.08 -0.31 -0.98
CA SER A 164 -1.15 0.44 -0.76
C SER A 164 -1.10 1.80 -1.42
N VAL A 165 -2.25 2.25 -1.93
CA VAL A 165 -2.42 3.57 -2.52
C VAL A 165 -3.50 4.35 -1.78
N GLY A 166 -3.45 5.68 -1.83
CA GLY A 166 -4.46 6.55 -1.21
C GLY A 166 -4.58 7.88 -1.95
N SER A 167 -5.69 8.59 -1.70
CA SER A 167 -5.87 9.97 -2.17
C SER A 167 -4.86 10.94 -1.55
N ASP A 168 -4.27 10.56 -0.44
CA ASP A 168 -3.23 11.25 0.30
C ASP A 168 -2.37 10.23 1.06
N LEU A 169 -1.27 10.71 1.63
CA LEU A 169 -0.29 9.86 2.30
C LEU A 169 -0.86 9.15 3.54
N ILE A 170 -1.66 9.83 4.32
CA ILE A 170 -2.27 9.23 5.53
C ILE A 170 -3.24 8.12 5.15
N THR A 171 -4.04 8.34 4.11
CA THR A 171 -4.96 7.32 3.58
C THR A 171 -4.21 6.08 3.09
N ALA A 172 -3.09 6.25 2.35
CA ALA A 172 -2.26 5.14 1.89
C ALA A 172 -1.63 4.38 3.08
N TYR A 173 -1.10 5.11 4.07
CA TYR A 173 -0.52 4.52 5.28
C TYR A 173 -1.57 3.75 6.09
N TYR A 174 -2.76 4.33 6.34
CA TYR A 174 -3.82 3.65 7.10
C TYR A 174 -4.30 2.36 6.42
N ARG A 175 -4.29 2.31 5.09
CA ARG A 175 -4.60 1.08 4.36
C ARG A 175 -3.55 -0.01 4.58
N MET A 176 -2.27 0.36 4.61
CA MET A 176 -1.19 -0.56 4.95
C MET A 176 -1.30 -1.05 6.41
N GLU A 177 -1.61 -0.15 7.33
CA GLU A 177 -1.84 -0.48 8.74
C GLU A 177 -3.03 -1.42 8.92
N THR A 178 -4.14 -1.13 8.24
CA THR A 178 -5.32 -1.99 8.23
C THR A 178 -5.00 -3.37 7.64
N LEU A 179 -4.24 -3.44 6.55
CA LEU A 179 -3.83 -4.69 5.92
C LEU A 179 -3.10 -5.61 6.92
N GLU A 180 -2.09 -5.10 7.61
CA GLU A 180 -1.32 -5.90 8.56
C GLU A 180 -2.17 -6.33 9.77
N LEU A 181 -3.02 -5.45 10.30
CA LEU A 181 -3.95 -5.81 11.38
C LEU A 181 -4.92 -6.91 10.95
N VAL A 182 -5.48 -6.82 9.76
CA VAL A 182 -6.38 -7.83 9.18
C VAL A 182 -5.65 -9.16 9.01
N ALA A 183 -4.44 -9.14 8.44
CA ALA A 183 -3.62 -10.34 8.27
C ALA A 183 -3.33 -11.03 9.61
N LYS A 184 -2.92 -10.27 10.63
CA LYS A 184 -2.70 -10.78 12.00
C LYS A 184 -3.97 -11.42 12.57
N THR A 185 -5.10 -10.73 12.45
CA THR A 185 -6.37 -11.18 12.98
C THR A 185 -6.84 -12.46 12.28
N MET A 186 -6.74 -12.52 10.95
CA MET A 186 -7.10 -13.71 10.17
C MET A 186 -6.17 -14.89 10.48
N PHE A 187 -4.86 -14.63 10.63
CA PHE A 187 -3.91 -15.67 11.05
C PHE A 187 -4.29 -16.28 12.39
N VAL A 188 -4.60 -15.45 13.40
CA VAL A 188 -5.04 -15.93 14.73
C VAL A 188 -6.36 -16.71 14.63
N ALA A 189 -7.33 -16.21 13.87
CA ALA A 189 -8.61 -16.88 13.68
C ALA A 189 -8.44 -18.27 13.04
N ARG A 190 -7.60 -18.38 12.01
CA ARG A 190 -7.28 -19.67 11.36
C ARG A 190 -6.56 -20.63 12.30
N MET A 191 -5.63 -20.15 13.11
CA MET A 191 -4.97 -21.00 14.12
C MET A 191 -5.95 -21.54 15.16
N LEU A 192 -6.86 -20.70 15.67
CA LEU A 192 -7.91 -21.12 16.62
C LEU A 192 -8.91 -22.11 16.01
N ARG A 193 -9.08 -22.11 14.69
CA ARG A 193 -9.94 -23.01 13.93
C ARG A 193 -9.22 -24.27 13.42
N GLY A 194 -7.98 -24.50 13.83
CA GLY A 194 -7.20 -25.66 13.37
C GLY A 194 -6.76 -25.58 11.90
N GLY A 195 -6.61 -24.36 11.36
CA GLY A 195 -6.23 -24.10 9.96
C GLY A 195 -7.39 -23.83 9.01
N GLU A 196 -8.64 -24.01 9.46
CA GLU A 196 -9.82 -23.72 8.64
C GLU A 196 -9.97 -22.20 8.38
N VAL A 197 -10.40 -21.86 7.16
CA VAL A 197 -10.71 -20.47 6.78
C VAL A 197 -11.84 -19.92 7.65
N GLU A 198 -11.72 -18.65 8.03
CA GLU A 198 -12.71 -17.93 8.83
C GLU A 198 -14.08 -17.83 8.13
N LYS A 199 -15.16 -17.74 8.93
CA LYS A 199 -16.51 -17.51 8.38
C LYS A 199 -16.63 -16.07 7.89
N GLU A 200 -17.19 -15.91 6.70
CA GLU A 200 -17.56 -14.58 6.20
C GLU A 200 -18.81 -14.03 6.92
N ILE A 201 -18.90 -12.72 6.99
CA ILE A 201 -20.10 -11.99 7.41
C ILE A 201 -21.22 -12.31 6.41
N PRO A 202 -22.46 -12.59 6.87
CA PRO A 202 -23.58 -12.86 5.97
C PRO A 202 -23.77 -11.74 4.94
N ARG A 203 -24.07 -12.11 3.69
CA ARG A 203 -24.14 -11.18 2.55
C ARG A 203 -25.02 -9.95 2.83
N GLU A 204 -26.20 -10.16 3.42
CA GLU A 204 -27.12 -9.06 3.77
C GLU A 204 -26.50 -8.03 4.74
N ASN A 205 -25.65 -8.49 5.66
CA ASN A 205 -24.94 -7.62 6.59
C ASN A 205 -23.78 -6.90 5.89
N LEU A 206 -23.07 -7.55 4.97
CA LEU A 206 -22.04 -6.92 4.15
C LEU A 206 -22.60 -5.81 3.28
N GLU A 207 -23.77 -6.02 2.65
CA GLU A 207 -24.43 -4.97 1.84
C GLU A 207 -24.80 -3.76 2.70
N ARG A 208 -25.18 -3.96 3.97
CA ARG A 208 -25.41 -2.86 4.91
C ARG A 208 -24.13 -2.13 5.26
N LEU A 209 -23.04 -2.88 5.52
CA LEU A 209 -21.71 -2.30 5.80
C LEU A 209 -21.19 -1.48 4.61
N PHE A 210 -21.33 -1.99 3.40
CA PHE A 210 -20.88 -1.27 2.19
C PHE A 210 -21.61 0.07 2.00
N LYS A 211 -22.90 0.13 2.32
CA LYS A 211 -23.66 1.40 2.31
C LYS A 211 -23.15 2.41 3.35
N MET A 212 -22.54 1.95 4.44
CA MET A 212 -21.98 2.82 5.48
C MET A 212 -20.69 3.53 5.05
N ARG A 213 -19.99 3.03 4.00
CA ARG A 213 -18.75 3.69 3.50
C ARG A 213 -18.95 5.17 3.23
N GLY A 214 -20.06 5.54 2.58
CA GLY A 214 -20.40 6.94 2.31
C GLY A 214 -20.58 7.78 3.57
N ASN A 215 -21.19 7.21 4.62
CA ASN A 215 -21.37 7.88 5.90
C ASN A 215 -20.05 8.18 6.62
N TYR A 216 -19.08 7.27 6.48
CA TYR A 216 -17.73 7.43 7.04
C TYR A 216 -16.77 8.17 6.13
N LYS A 217 -17.24 8.65 4.96
CA LYS A 217 -16.40 9.31 3.94
C LYS A 217 -15.19 8.47 3.50
N ILE A 218 -15.33 7.14 3.51
CA ILE A 218 -14.29 6.23 3.06
C ILE A 218 -14.25 6.28 1.54
N THR A 219 -13.16 6.79 1.00
CA THR A 219 -12.90 6.94 -0.45
C THR A 219 -12.17 5.72 -1.01
N GLY A 220 -11.90 5.77 -2.32
CA GLY A 220 -11.10 4.78 -3.04
C GLY A 220 -11.89 3.58 -3.53
N LYS A 221 -11.16 2.61 -4.06
CA LYS A 221 -11.72 1.40 -4.67
C LYS A 221 -12.19 0.42 -3.60
N HIS A 222 -13.16 -0.40 -3.97
CA HIS A 222 -13.71 -1.38 -3.05
C HIS A 222 -14.10 -2.67 -3.80
N PRO A 223 -13.14 -3.56 -4.05
CA PRO A 223 -13.34 -4.75 -4.89
C PRO A 223 -14.44 -5.69 -4.38
N GLY A 224 -14.76 -5.64 -3.08
CA GLY A 224 -15.84 -6.38 -2.47
C GLY A 224 -17.21 -6.17 -3.10
N TYR A 225 -17.45 -5.01 -3.66
CA TYR A 225 -18.69 -4.74 -4.38
C TYR A 225 -18.92 -5.71 -5.53
N LYS A 226 -17.87 -6.05 -6.30
CA LYS A 226 -17.98 -6.96 -7.44
C LYS A 226 -18.16 -8.42 -7.04
N LYS A 227 -17.57 -8.85 -5.93
CA LYS A 227 -17.76 -10.21 -5.40
C LYS A 227 -19.23 -10.48 -5.03
N TYR A 228 -19.95 -9.46 -4.53
CA TYR A 228 -21.30 -9.59 -4.01
C TYR A 228 -22.40 -8.92 -4.84
N SER A 229 -22.06 -8.26 -5.94
CA SER A 229 -23.03 -7.60 -6.82
C SER A 229 -23.59 -8.49 -7.95
N LYS A 230 -23.39 -9.80 -7.85
CA LYS A 230 -23.97 -10.80 -8.77
C LYS A 230 -25.21 -11.43 -8.15
#